data_d0bb619cec1b40ba47e0b13e1106511e
#
_entry.id   d0bb619cec1b40ba47e0b13e1106511e
#
_cell.length_a   1.000
_cell.length_b   1.000
_cell.length_c   1.000
_cell.angle_alpha   90.00
_cell.angle_beta   90.00
_cell.angle_gamma   90.00
#
_symmetry.space_group_name_H-M   'P 1'
#
loop_
_entity.id
_entity.type
_entity.pdbx_description
1 polymer ?
#
loop_
_entity_poly.entity_id
_entity_poly.type
_entity_poly.pdbx_seq_one_letter_code
_entity_poly.pdbx_strand_id
1 'polypeptide(L)'
;MKKHKYVVSTSRFFRHLLFASLTLGTIQMVNIVAVASTEIHQHKALDIGVDTPIPKIELTAYRDATDGVNIHVEIDNYILNAPDLAVDTPDNKVAGILQGHAHVFVNGIKRQRLYGNDLHVPQSWLIEGVNQVAVSLNSHQHENWMSGDHNIVGSIFLDLSKEPMVLHNFTSQPIENKHAHH
;
A
#
# COMPACT_ATOMS: atom_id res chain seq x y z
N MET A 1 -64.20 -79.23 25.38
CA MET A 1 -64.02 -77.83 25.03
C MET A 1 -63.71 -77.06 26.31
N LYS A 2 -62.44 -76.69 26.57
CA LYS A 2 -61.98 -75.98 27.77
C LYS A 2 -61.55 -74.58 27.40
N LYS A 3 -62.19 -73.61 27.98
CA LYS A 3 -61.83 -72.22 27.83
C LYS A 3 -60.79 -71.87 28.89
N HIS A 4 -59.60 -71.47 28.47
CA HIS A 4 -58.61 -70.93 29.38
C HIS A 4 -58.72 -69.40 29.37
N LYS A 5 -58.96 -68.88 30.58
CA LYS A 5 -58.88 -67.43 30.87
C LYS A 5 -57.48 -67.08 31.26
N TYR A 6 -56.84 -66.18 30.56
CA TYR A 6 -55.60 -65.58 30.98
C TYR A 6 -55.85 -64.34 31.80
N VAL A 7 -55.30 -64.31 32.98
CA VAL A 7 -55.31 -63.19 33.90
C VAL A 7 -54.14 -62.26 33.46
N VAL A 8 -54.48 -61.03 33.18
CA VAL A 8 -53.48 -59.97 32.89
C VAL A 8 -53.03 -59.36 34.20
N SER A 9 -51.76 -59.58 34.55
CA SER A 9 -51.11 -58.98 35.70
C SER A 9 -50.66 -57.60 35.29
N THR A 10 -51.19 -56.56 35.97
CA THR A 10 -50.75 -55.20 35.83
C THR A 10 -49.51 -54.93 36.69
N SER A 11 -48.34 -55.01 36.07
CA SER A 11 -47.10 -54.52 36.68
C SER A 11 -46.97 -53.01 36.51
N ARG A 12 -46.99 -52.30 37.66
CA ARG A 12 -46.71 -50.86 37.72
C ARG A 12 -45.25 -50.63 37.50
N PHE A 13 -44.88 -50.26 36.29
CA PHE A 13 -43.51 -49.74 36.04
C PHE A 13 -43.50 -48.24 36.26
N PHE A 14 -42.67 -47.82 37.22
CA PHE A 14 -42.30 -46.46 37.55
C PHE A 14 -41.76 -45.75 36.31
N ARG A 15 -42.45 -44.67 35.95
CA ARG A 15 -41.98 -43.72 34.92
C ARG A 15 -40.94 -42.81 35.56
N HIS A 16 -39.66 -43.17 35.37
CA HIS A 16 -38.60 -42.19 35.55
C HIS A 16 -38.56 -41.31 34.31
N LEU A 17 -39.11 -40.09 34.46
CA LEU A 17 -38.99 -39.05 33.46
C LEU A 17 -37.57 -38.49 33.54
N LEU A 18 -36.68 -38.95 32.69
CA LEU A 18 -35.39 -38.37 32.47
C LEU A 18 -35.61 -37.12 31.59
N PHE A 19 -35.60 -35.95 32.21
CA PHE A 19 -35.42 -34.66 31.48
C PHE A 19 -33.99 -34.59 30.98
N ALA A 20 -33.79 -35.00 29.75
CA ALA A 20 -32.58 -34.68 29.03
C ALA A 20 -32.67 -33.18 28.62
N SER A 21 -32.12 -32.29 29.42
CA SER A 21 -31.92 -30.90 29.05
C SER A 21 -30.88 -30.85 27.95
N LEU A 22 -31.34 -30.75 26.72
CA LEU A 22 -30.51 -30.47 25.55
C LEU A 22 -30.10 -29.00 25.62
N THR A 23 -28.99 -28.69 26.29
CA THR A 23 -28.36 -27.37 26.22
C THR A 23 -27.76 -27.21 24.84
N LEU A 24 -28.51 -26.57 23.97
CA LEU A 24 -28.01 -26.11 22.66
C LEU A 24 -26.96 -25.02 22.90
N GLY A 25 -25.72 -25.45 23.02
CA GLY A 25 -24.58 -24.53 23.09
C GLY A 25 -24.46 -23.79 21.76
N THR A 26 -25.00 -22.56 21.70
CA THR A 26 -24.71 -21.64 20.61
C THR A 26 -23.24 -21.28 20.70
N ILE A 27 -22.41 -21.94 19.89
CA ILE A 27 -21.03 -21.48 19.61
C ILE A 27 -21.19 -20.18 18.86
N GLN A 28 -21.10 -19.06 19.58
CA GLN A 28 -20.88 -17.76 18.94
C GLN A 28 -19.48 -17.82 18.32
N MET A 29 -19.42 -18.00 17.01
CA MET A 29 -18.22 -17.70 16.26
C MET A 29 -17.98 -16.19 16.37
N VAL A 30 -17.13 -15.81 17.30
CA VAL A 30 -16.56 -14.47 17.32
C VAL A 30 -15.69 -14.39 16.08
N ASN A 31 -16.21 -13.78 15.01
CA ASN A 31 -15.41 -13.36 13.89
C ASN A 31 -14.43 -12.31 14.42
N ILE A 32 -13.23 -12.75 14.79
CA ILE A 32 -12.09 -11.85 15.02
C ILE A 32 -11.75 -11.34 13.61
N VAL A 33 -12.33 -10.21 13.25
CA VAL A 33 -11.81 -9.42 12.16
C VAL A 33 -10.42 -9.00 12.62
N ALA A 34 -9.40 -9.69 12.15
CA ALA A 34 -8.04 -9.22 12.26
C ALA A 34 -8.00 -7.89 11.50
N VAL A 35 -8.17 -6.80 12.21
CA VAL A 35 -7.82 -5.48 11.70
C VAL A 35 -6.30 -5.56 11.57
N ALA A 36 -5.82 -5.87 10.38
CA ALA A 36 -4.44 -5.64 10.04
C ALA A 36 -4.22 -4.14 10.27
N SER A 37 -3.61 -3.80 11.39
CA SER A 37 -3.08 -2.47 11.59
C SER A 37 -2.08 -2.28 10.47
N THR A 38 -2.47 -1.55 9.42
CA THR A 38 -1.50 -0.96 8.53
C THR A 38 -0.71 -0.02 9.42
N GLU A 39 0.44 -0.47 9.89
CA GLU A 39 1.42 0.43 10.46
C GLU A 39 1.68 1.45 9.39
N ILE A 40 1.09 2.62 9.56
CA ILE A 40 1.47 3.80 8.81
C ILE A 40 2.87 4.09 9.33
N HIS A 41 3.88 3.53 8.67
CA HIS A 41 5.26 3.92 8.90
C HIS A 41 5.33 5.40 8.49
N GLN A 42 5.13 6.27 9.47
CA GLN A 42 5.39 7.70 9.28
C GLN A 42 6.91 7.82 9.13
N HIS A 43 7.35 7.93 7.88
CA HIS A 43 8.73 8.25 7.61
C HIS A 43 9.02 9.64 8.16
N LYS A 44 10.11 9.76 8.90
CA LYS A 44 10.59 11.06 9.36
C LYS A 44 10.82 11.96 8.15
N ALA A 45 10.37 13.19 8.24
CA ALA A 45 10.65 14.21 7.23
C ALA A 45 12.09 14.71 7.39
N LEU A 46 12.80 14.85 6.28
CA LEU A 46 14.15 15.38 6.24
C LEU A 46 14.21 16.52 5.23
N ASP A 47 14.42 17.75 5.72
CA ASP A 47 14.55 18.92 4.86
C ASP A 47 15.86 18.86 4.07
N ILE A 48 15.80 19.16 2.77
CA ILE A 48 16.96 19.13 1.88
C ILE A 48 17.96 20.25 2.17
N GLY A 49 17.52 21.30 2.87
CA GLY A 49 18.30 22.50 3.16
C GLY A 49 18.31 23.51 2.00
N VAL A 50 18.51 24.77 2.37
CA VAL A 50 18.37 25.93 1.45
C VAL A 50 19.39 25.95 0.30
N ASP A 51 20.56 25.38 0.50
CA ASP A 51 21.66 25.37 -0.50
C ASP A 51 21.66 24.11 -1.37
N THR A 52 20.65 23.24 -1.24
CA THR A 52 20.58 21.98 -1.99
C THR A 52 19.68 22.17 -3.21
N PRO A 53 20.13 21.80 -4.41
CA PRO A 53 19.27 21.79 -5.59
C PRO A 53 18.03 20.93 -5.35
N ILE A 54 16.86 21.49 -5.60
CA ILE A 54 15.59 20.81 -5.35
C ILE A 54 15.39 19.74 -6.41
N PRO A 55 15.17 18.47 -6.03
CA PRO A 55 14.84 17.42 -6.97
C PRO A 55 13.51 17.68 -7.69
N LYS A 56 13.46 17.33 -8.97
CA LYS A 56 12.23 17.35 -9.79
C LYS A 56 11.95 15.94 -10.28
N ILE A 57 10.68 15.54 -10.24
CA ILE A 57 10.25 14.21 -10.68
C ILE A 57 9.26 14.38 -11.82
N GLU A 58 9.51 13.71 -12.94
CA GLU A 58 8.57 13.60 -14.03
C GLU A 58 8.31 12.12 -14.32
N LEU A 59 7.04 11.75 -14.52
CA LEU A 59 6.63 10.38 -14.83
C LEU A 59 6.06 10.31 -16.23
N THR A 60 6.55 9.34 -17.01
CA THR A 60 5.97 9.00 -18.32
C THR A 60 5.50 7.55 -18.28
N ALA A 61 4.28 7.29 -18.75
CA ALA A 61 3.69 5.95 -18.74
C ALA A 61 3.44 5.45 -20.16
N TYR A 62 3.74 4.17 -20.37
CA TYR A 62 3.54 3.45 -21.62
C TYR A 62 2.76 2.17 -21.33
N ARG A 63 1.79 1.81 -22.24
CA ARG A 63 1.15 0.51 -22.12
C ARG A 63 2.18 -0.59 -22.28
N ASP A 64 2.15 -1.56 -21.39
CA ASP A 64 2.85 -2.81 -21.66
C ASP A 64 2.06 -3.66 -22.64
N ALA A 65 2.77 -4.38 -23.51
CA ALA A 65 2.14 -5.21 -24.53
C ALA A 65 1.42 -6.45 -23.96
N THR A 66 1.78 -6.84 -22.74
CA THR A 66 1.32 -8.08 -22.12
C THR A 66 0.46 -7.81 -20.87
N ASP A 67 0.92 -6.93 -19.98
CA ASP A 67 0.30 -6.71 -18.68
C ASP A 67 0.58 -5.31 -18.13
N GLY A 68 -0.45 -4.55 -17.82
CA GLY A 68 -0.35 -3.29 -17.09
C GLY A 68 0.35 -2.15 -17.85
N VAL A 69 1.26 -1.43 -17.16
CA VAL A 69 1.96 -0.27 -17.72
C VAL A 69 3.42 -0.25 -17.28
N ASN A 70 4.26 0.27 -18.14
CA ASN A 70 5.66 0.62 -17.83
C ASN A 70 5.73 2.12 -17.56
N ILE A 71 6.43 2.51 -16.50
CA ILE A 71 6.61 3.90 -16.12
C ILE A 71 8.11 4.21 -16.10
N HIS A 72 8.46 5.27 -16.81
CA HIS A 72 9.77 5.89 -16.72
C HIS A 72 9.70 7.08 -15.78
N VAL A 73 10.65 7.15 -14.84
CA VAL A 73 10.76 8.20 -13.83
C VAL A 73 12.02 9.00 -14.11
N GLU A 74 11.88 10.21 -14.62
CA GLU A 74 12.98 11.13 -14.78
C GLU A 74 13.13 12.00 -13.53
N ILE A 75 14.36 12.09 -12.99
CA ILE A 75 14.60 12.85 -11.76
C ILE A 75 15.82 13.72 -11.94
N ASP A 76 15.61 15.03 -11.87
CA ASP A 76 16.68 16.00 -11.81
C ASP A 76 17.17 16.22 -10.38
N ASN A 77 18.45 16.56 -10.23
CA ASN A 77 19.08 16.93 -8.95
C ASN A 77 18.99 15.82 -7.87
N TYR A 78 18.94 14.57 -8.28
CA TYR A 78 18.87 13.43 -7.38
C TYR A 78 19.54 12.21 -7.97
N ILE A 79 20.29 11.47 -7.16
CA ILE A 79 20.88 10.18 -7.55
C ILE A 79 20.02 9.04 -6.99
N LEU A 80 19.26 8.41 -7.89
CA LEU A 80 18.45 7.25 -7.55
C LEU A 80 19.33 5.99 -7.61
N ASN A 81 19.60 5.39 -6.45
CA ASN A 81 20.46 4.21 -6.36
C ASN A 81 20.08 3.30 -5.17
N ALA A 82 20.64 2.10 -5.18
CA ALA A 82 20.60 1.21 -4.03
C ALA A 82 21.62 1.67 -2.97
N PRO A 83 21.35 1.40 -1.66
CA PRO A 83 22.31 1.70 -0.60
C PRO A 83 23.56 0.83 -0.77
N ASP A 84 24.73 1.41 -0.43
CA ASP A 84 25.95 0.65 -0.30
C ASP A 84 25.85 -0.23 0.96
N LEU A 85 25.78 -1.54 0.76
CA LEU A 85 25.66 -2.52 1.85
C LEU A 85 26.94 -2.67 2.68
N ALA A 86 28.07 -2.11 2.22
CA ALA A 86 29.33 -2.09 2.97
C ALA A 86 29.39 -0.96 4.00
N VAL A 87 28.41 -0.07 4.03
CA VAL A 87 28.37 1.11 4.90
C VAL A 87 27.14 1.06 5.81
N ASP A 88 27.32 1.12 7.12
CA ASP A 88 26.22 1.09 8.09
C ASP A 88 25.28 2.29 7.95
N THR A 89 25.81 3.44 7.58
CA THR A 89 25.02 4.66 7.37
C THR A 89 25.45 5.32 6.06
N PRO A 90 24.81 4.99 4.95
CA PRO A 90 25.10 5.61 3.66
C PRO A 90 24.94 7.13 3.70
N ASP A 91 25.83 7.84 3.04
CA ASP A 91 25.71 9.31 2.89
C ASP A 91 24.42 9.65 2.15
N ASN A 92 23.78 10.72 2.57
CA ASN A 92 22.58 11.25 1.94
C ASN A 92 22.89 12.15 0.73
N LYS A 93 24.16 12.47 0.48
CA LYS A 93 24.62 13.32 -0.62
C LYS A 93 25.92 12.80 -1.23
N VAL A 94 26.03 12.93 -2.55
CA VAL A 94 27.27 12.71 -3.30
C VAL A 94 27.54 13.98 -4.12
N ALA A 95 28.71 14.60 -3.92
CA ALA A 95 29.10 15.85 -4.58
C ALA A 95 28.02 16.97 -4.47
N GLY A 96 27.33 17.06 -3.33
CA GLY A 96 26.29 18.04 -3.07
C GLY A 96 24.90 17.67 -3.60
N ILE A 97 24.78 16.61 -4.37
CA ILE A 97 23.51 16.10 -4.91
C ILE A 97 22.93 15.07 -3.94
N LEU A 98 21.63 15.17 -3.64
CA LEU A 98 20.91 14.20 -2.84
C LEU A 98 20.93 12.82 -3.49
N GLN A 99 21.01 11.77 -2.67
CA GLN A 99 20.89 10.40 -3.13
C GLN A 99 19.97 9.55 -2.23
N GLY A 100 19.50 8.45 -2.78
CA GLY A 100 18.71 7.47 -2.06
C GLY A 100 17.87 6.64 -3.01
N HIS A 101 16.74 6.18 -2.51
CA HIS A 101 15.77 5.43 -3.29
C HIS A 101 14.44 6.17 -3.40
N ALA A 102 13.52 5.62 -4.17
CA ALA A 102 12.15 6.12 -4.19
C ALA A 102 11.17 5.06 -3.66
N HIS A 103 10.03 5.52 -3.16
CA HIS A 103 8.89 4.66 -2.87
C HIS A 103 7.81 4.83 -3.94
N VAL A 104 7.31 3.71 -4.44
CA VAL A 104 6.23 3.68 -5.42
C VAL A 104 4.92 3.31 -4.74
N PHE A 105 3.91 4.13 -5.00
CA PHE A 105 2.54 3.94 -4.51
C PHE A 105 1.61 3.79 -5.71
N VAL A 106 0.67 2.85 -5.62
CA VAL A 106 -0.43 2.72 -6.59
C VAL A 106 -1.73 2.80 -5.80
N ASN A 107 -2.56 3.77 -6.14
CA ASN A 107 -3.83 4.05 -5.44
C ASN A 107 -3.65 4.20 -3.92
N GLY A 108 -2.59 4.91 -3.50
CA GLY A 108 -2.25 5.16 -2.09
C GLY A 108 -1.58 3.98 -1.36
N ILE A 109 -1.45 2.82 -2.01
CA ILE A 109 -0.80 1.64 -1.41
C ILE A 109 0.65 1.59 -1.84
N LYS A 110 1.59 1.57 -0.87
CA LYS A 110 3.02 1.37 -1.14
C LYS A 110 3.24 -0.02 -1.73
N ARG A 111 3.81 -0.08 -2.93
CA ARG A 111 4.02 -1.33 -3.67
C ARG A 111 5.46 -1.80 -3.63
N GLN A 112 6.39 -0.90 -3.86
CA GLN A 112 7.82 -1.27 -3.91
C GLN A 112 8.73 -0.07 -3.66
N ARG A 113 10.03 -0.37 -3.52
CA ARG A 113 11.12 0.60 -3.63
C ARG A 113 11.60 0.65 -5.07
N LEU A 114 12.11 1.80 -5.47
CA LEU A 114 12.68 2.03 -6.78
C LEU A 114 14.12 2.50 -6.62
N TYR A 115 15.04 1.85 -7.31
CA TYR A 115 16.48 2.13 -7.29
C TYR A 115 17.03 2.51 -8.66
N GLY A 116 16.18 2.61 -9.65
CA GLY A 116 16.47 2.98 -11.04
C GLY A 116 15.25 3.67 -11.65
N ASN A 117 15.38 4.12 -12.89
CA ASN A 117 14.42 5.01 -13.52
C ASN A 117 13.18 4.31 -14.09
N ASP A 118 13.20 2.99 -14.21
CA ASP A 118 12.11 2.25 -14.86
C ASP A 118 11.43 1.29 -13.90
N LEU A 119 10.10 1.24 -13.98
CA LEU A 119 9.31 0.28 -13.22
C LEU A 119 8.15 -0.26 -14.05
N HIS A 120 7.81 -1.50 -13.79
CA HIS A 120 6.60 -2.12 -14.28
C HIS A 120 5.51 -2.09 -13.20
N VAL A 121 4.32 -1.65 -13.58
CA VAL A 121 3.09 -1.67 -12.76
C VAL A 121 2.15 -2.70 -13.34
N PRO A 122 2.06 -3.91 -12.75
CA PRO A 122 1.22 -4.97 -13.28
C PRO A 122 -0.27 -4.65 -13.16
N GLN A 123 -1.08 -5.21 -14.04
CA GLN A 123 -2.54 -5.02 -14.03
C GLN A 123 -3.17 -5.37 -12.68
N SER A 124 -2.60 -6.31 -11.94
CA SER A 124 -3.09 -6.73 -10.62
C SER A 124 -2.99 -5.66 -9.52
N TRP A 125 -2.22 -4.58 -9.75
CA TRP A 125 -2.14 -3.43 -8.83
C TRP A 125 -3.12 -2.33 -9.19
N LEU A 126 -3.70 -2.41 -10.38
CA LEU A 126 -4.61 -1.42 -10.94
C LEU A 126 -6.07 -1.82 -10.69
N ILE A 127 -6.94 -0.82 -10.61
CA ILE A 127 -8.39 -0.97 -10.53
C ILE A 127 -9.02 -0.57 -11.87
N GLU A 128 -10.28 -0.89 -12.08
CA GLU A 128 -11.04 -0.36 -13.21
C GLU A 128 -11.18 1.17 -13.10
N GLY A 129 -11.01 1.87 -14.23
CA GLY A 129 -11.06 3.32 -14.30
C GLY A 129 -9.75 4.00 -13.92
N VAL A 130 -9.86 5.11 -13.17
CA VAL A 130 -8.72 5.98 -12.88
C VAL A 130 -7.82 5.39 -11.79
N ASN A 131 -6.54 5.32 -12.09
CA ASN A 131 -5.49 4.90 -11.17
C ASN A 131 -4.47 6.02 -10.98
N GLN A 132 -3.95 6.15 -9.76
CA GLN A 132 -2.84 7.02 -9.44
C GLN A 132 -1.58 6.18 -9.21
N VAL A 133 -0.50 6.53 -9.88
CA VAL A 133 0.85 6.06 -9.52
C VAL A 133 1.63 7.26 -9.02
N ALA A 134 2.19 7.15 -7.81
CA ALA A 134 2.97 8.21 -7.19
C ALA A 134 4.36 7.68 -6.80
N VAL A 135 5.36 8.55 -6.92
CA VAL A 135 6.75 8.28 -6.59
C VAL A 135 7.25 9.35 -5.64
N SER A 136 7.69 8.96 -4.45
CA SER A 136 8.29 9.87 -3.46
C SER A 136 9.78 9.57 -3.31
N LEU A 137 10.60 10.61 -3.12
CA LEU A 137 12.03 10.46 -2.88
C LEU A 137 12.32 10.27 -1.39
N ASN A 138 13.20 9.34 -1.10
CA ASN A 138 13.54 8.93 0.26
C ASN A 138 15.04 8.76 0.42
N SER A 139 15.56 9.11 1.59
CA SER A 139 16.94 8.77 1.98
C SER A 139 17.10 7.24 2.09
N HIS A 140 18.34 6.75 2.15
CA HIS A 140 18.59 5.32 2.39
C HIS A 140 18.09 4.85 3.78
N GLN A 141 17.94 5.77 4.74
CA GLN A 141 17.35 5.54 6.06
C GLN A 141 15.81 5.59 6.06
N HIS A 142 15.18 5.67 4.89
CA HIS A 142 13.72 5.75 4.71
C HIS A 142 13.08 7.07 5.17
N GLU A 143 13.82 8.14 5.32
CA GLU A 143 13.26 9.46 5.58
C GLU A 143 12.70 10.05 4.27
N ASN A 144 11.60 10.79 4.36
CA ASN A 144 11.04 11.48 3.22
C ASN A 144 11.78 12.80 2.97
N TRP A 145 12.27 13.02 1.77
CA TRP A 145 12.83 14.30 1.40
C TRP A 145 11.74 15.37 1.27
N MET A 146 11.99 16.51 1.91
CA MET A 146 11.11 17.68 1.93
C MET A 146 11.85 18.90 1.43
N SER A 147 11.15 19.78 0.74
CA SER A 147 11.58 21.16 0.46
C SER A 147 10.64 22.10 1.20
N GLY A 148 11.09 22.64 2.33
CA GLY A 148 10.23 23.34 3.26
C GLY A 148 9.16 22.40 3.83
N ASP A 149 7.89 22.74 3.65
CA ASP A 149 6.73 21.93 4.09
C ASP A 149 6.16 21.00 3.00
N HIS A 150 6.84 20.89 1.85
CA HIS A 150 6.39 20.08 0.72
C HIS A 150 7.20 18.79 0.56
N ASN A 151 6.51 17.65 0.48
CA ASN A 151 7.13 16.40 0.06
C ASN A 151 7.56 16.47 -1.41
N ILE A 152 8.69 15.86 -1.73
CA ILE A 152 9.16 15.73 -3.11
C ILE A 152 8.54 14.46 -3.71
N VAL A 153 7.44 14.64 -4.44
CA VAL A 153 6.61 13.57 -5.00
C VAL A 153 6.23 13.92 -6.44
N GLY A 154 6.37 12.97 -7.34
CA GLY A 154 5.71 13.02 -8.65
C GLY A 154 4.55 12.05 -8.67
N SER A 155 3.48 12.36 -9.42
CA SER A 155 2.38 11.42 -9.61
C SER A 155 1.75 11.53 -11.00
N ILE A 156 1.27 10.41 -11.50
CA ILE A 156 0.57 10.31 -12.78
C ILE A 156 -0.79 9.63 -12.57
N PHE A 157 -1.82 10.18 -13.20
CA PHE A 157 -3.15 9.59 -13.22
C PHE A 157 -3.40 8.97 -14.59
N LEU A 158 -3.81 7.72 -14.59
CA LEU A 158 -4.01 6.97 -15.82
C LEU A 158 -5.29 6.12 -15.76
N ASP A 159 -5.90 5.92 -16.92
CA ASP A 159 -7.03 5.02 -17.13
C ASP A 159 -6.74 4.18 -18.36
N LEU A 160 -6.56 2.87 -18.18
CA LEU A 160 -6.21 1.95 -19.27
C LEU A 160 -7.34 1.79 -20.29
N SER A 161 -8.57 2.18 -19.96
CA SER A 161 -9.71 2.15 -20.90
C SER A 161 -9.73 3.35 -21.85
N LYS A 162 -8.88 4.35 -21.64
CA LYS A 162 -8.86 5.60 -22.40
C LYS A 162 -7.70 5.68 -23.40
N GLU A 163 -7.90 6.56 -24.38
CA GLU A 163 -6.85 6.96 -25.32
C GLU A 163 -6.90 8.50 -25.47
N PRO A 164 -5.90 9.24 -25.01
CA PRO A 164 -4.70 8.74 -24.30
C PRO A 164 -5.01 8.18 -22.92
N MET A 165 -4.24 7.17 -22.47
CA MET A 165 -4.44 6.57 -21.16
C MET A 165 -4.00 7.48 -20.00
N VAL A 166 -3.02 8.36 -20.23
CA VAL A 166 -2.56 9.34 -19.25
C VAL A 166 -3.52 10.50 -19.23
N LEU A 167 -4.14 10.72 -18.09
CA LEU A 167 -5.12 11.78 -17.87
C LEU A 167 -4.47 13.04 -17.32
N HIS A 168 -3.48 12.86 -16.43
CA HIS A 168 -2.84 13.95 -15.73
C HIS A 168 -1.50 13.55 -15.14
N ASN A 169 -0.57 14.51 -15.09
CA ASN A 169 0.75 14.34 -14.49
C ASN A 169 0.99 15.51 -13.52
N PHE A 170 1.43 15.19 -12.31
CA PHE A 170 1.76 16.17 -11.27
C PHE A 170 3.20 16.03 -10.83
N THR A 171 3.89 17.15 -10.80
CA THR A 171 5.19 17.27 -10.19
C THR A 171 5.08 18.21 -8.99
N SER A 172 5.48 17.77 -7.81
CA SER A 172 5.61 18.66 -6.66
C SER A 172 6.84 19.53 -6.87
N GLN A 173 6.60 20.75 -7.31
CA GLN A 173 7.63 21.80 -7.38
C GLN A 173 7.35 22.84 -6.31
N PRO A 174 8.38 23.33 -5.58
CA PRO A 174 8.21 24.54 -4.79
C PRO A 174 7.73 25.66 -5.70
N ILE A 175 6.76 26.42 -5.25
CA ILE A 175 6.35 27.63 -5.95
C ILE A 175 7.53 28.60 -5.82
N GLU A 176 8.25 28.80 -6.90
CA GLU A 176 9.24 29.87 -6.95
C GLU A 176 8.51 31.20 -6.74
N ASN A 177 8.67 31.80 -5.59
CA ASN A 177 8.18 33.15 -5.34
C ASN A 177 8.96 34.14 -6.21
N LYS A 178 8.53 34.36 -7.45
CA LYS A 178 9.08 35.38 -8.38
C LYS A 178 8.86 36.81 -7.92
N HIS A 179 8.42 37.05 -6.69
CA HIS A 179 8.09 38.39 -6.17
C HIS A 179 9.08 38.95 -5.14
N ALA A 180 10.31 38.47 -5.11
CA ALA A 180 11.34 39.00 -4.19
C ALA A 180 12.29 39.99 -4.83
N HIS A 181 11.87 40.79 -5.83
CA HIS A 181 12.63 41.91 -6.34
C HIS A 181 11.70 43.08 -6.70
N HIS A 182 11.41 43.90 -5.68
CA HIS A 182 11.07 45.30 -5.83
C HIS A 182 11.69 46.12 -4.68
#